data_06f3c917ae89cb8341e893d1e8d8f5fc
#
_entry.id   06f3c917ae89cb8341e893d1e8d8f5fc
#
_cell.length_a   1.000
_cell.length_b   1.000
_cell.length_c   1.000
_cell.angle_alpha   90.00
_cell.angle_beta   90.00
_cell.angle_gamma   90.00
#
_symmetry.space_group_name_H-M   'P 1'
#
loop_
_entity.id
_entity.type
_entity.pdbx_description
1 polymer ?
#
loop_
_entity_poly.entity_id
_entity_poly.type
_entity_poly.pdbx_seq_one_letter_code
_entity_poly.pdbx_strand_id
1 'polypeptide(L)'
;DVSAGRDDPDLLPLAAERGAAVVLMHMLGEPKSMQRDPRYDDVVGDVRAFLAERLEAAVAAGVPPERVIVDPGIGFGKRQAHNVALLAGIPALRELGRPVLVGVSRKRFLGALTGRDDPAARGAGTLAACLAAWRGGATIFRVHEVAPLADALAVARAIAGAAGSAAPGAPAVSPGRGRRW
;
A
#
# COMPACT_ATOMS: atom_id res chain seq x y z
N ASP A 1 -8.63 -3.85 5.93
CA ASP A 1 -8.54 -4.80 7.05
C ASP A 1 -7.13 -5.37 7.16
N VAL A 2 -6.56 -5.35 8.37
CA VAL A 2 -5.17 -5.76 8.62
C VAL A 2 -4.97 -7.27 8.61
N SER A 3 -6.04 -8.05 8.78
CA SER A 3 -6.02 -9.51 8.75
C SER A 3 -6.35 -10.09 7.36
N ALA A 4 -6.76 -9.25 6.42
CA ALA A 4 -7.27 -9.65 5.11
C ALA A 4 -8.49 -10.62 5.23
N GLY A 5 -9.40 -10.34 6.15
CA GLY A 5 -10.61 -11.12 6.42
C GLY A 5 -10.37 -12.45 7.12
N ARG A 6 -9.23 -12.65 7.78
CA ARG A 6 -8.94 -13.91 8.49
C ARG A 6 -9.45 -13.95 9.92
N ASP A 7 -9.50 -12.79 10.59
CA ASP A 7 -9.84 -12.70 12.01
C ASP A 7 -11.37 -12.71 12.23
N ASP A 8 -12.14 -12.34 11.21
CA ASP A 8 -13.60 -12.31 11.26
C ASP A 8 -14.17 -12.92 9.96
N PRO A 9 -14.80 -14.12 10.03
CA PRO A 9 -15.36 -14.79 8.85
C PRO A 9 -16.52 -14.03 8.21
N ASP A 10 -17.21 -13.16 8.95
CA ASP A 10 -18.37 -12.42 8.46
C ASP A 10 -17.97 -11.11 7.74
N LEU A 11 -16.71 -10.65 7.88
CA LEU A 11 -16.25 -9.38 7.32
C LEU A 11 -16.40 -9.31 5.80
N LEU A 12 -15.93 -10.32 5.08
CA LEU A 12 -15.98 -10.32 3.61
C LEU A 12 -17.41 -10.47 3.07
N PRO A 13 -18.26 -11.39 3.58
CA PRO A 13 -19.69 -11.44 3.23
C PRO A 13 -20.42 -10.13 3.50
N LEU A 14 -20.20 -9.52 4.65
CA LEU A 14 -20.81 -8.23 5.00
C LEU A 14 -20.35 -7.11 4.04
N ALA A 15 -19.07 -7.06 3.70
CA ALA A 15 -18.55 -6.09 2.74
C ALA A 15 -19.19 -6.26 1.36
N ALA A 16 -19.41 -7.50 0.91
CA ALA A 16 -20.11 -7.82 -0.31
C ALA A 16 -21.57 -7.34 -0.27
N GLU A 17 -22.31 -7.69 0.79
CA GLU A 17 -23.70 -7.26 0.99
C GLU A 17 -23.85 -5.73 0.96
N ARG A 18 -22.94 -5.01 1.62
CA ARG A 18 -22.97 -3.55 1.71
C ARG A 18 -22.36 -2.86 0.49
N GLY A 19 -21.83 -3.62 -0.47
CA GLY A 19 -21.13 -3.07 -1.61
C GLY A 19 -19.90 -2.23 -1.24
N ALA A 20 -19.25 -2.53 -0.11
CA ALA A 20 -18.08 -1.80 0.36
C ALA A 20 -16.81 -2.21 -0.39
N ALA A 21 -15.89 -1.25 -0.57
CA ALA A 21 -14.53 -1.59 -1.00
C ALA A 21 -13.72 -2.15 0.19
N VAL A 22 -12.86 -3.15 -0.08
CA VAL A 22 -12.07 -3.82 0.93
C VAL A 22 -10.58 -3.65 0.64
N VAL A 23 -9.80 -3.25 1.65
CA VAL A 23 -8.34 -3.28 1.59
C VAL A 23 -7.85 -4.56 2.27
N LEU A 24 -7.27 -5.45 1.50
CA LEU A 24 -6.64 -6.68 1.99
C LEU A 24 -5.17 -6.41 2.27
N MET A 25 -4.75 -6.50 3.54
CA MET A 25 -3.39 -6.21 3.93
C MET A 25 -2.66 -7.49 4.37
N HIS A 26 -1.40 -7.64 3.94
CA HIS A 26 -0.53 -8.71 4.43
C HIS A 26 0.09 -8.37 5.79
N MET A 27 -0.06 -9.31 6.73
CA MET A 27 0.63 -9.30 8.01
C MET A 27 1.14 -10.72 8.33
N LEU A 28 2.42 -10.83 8.70
CA LEU A 28 2.98 -12.11 9.20
C LEU A 28 2.72 -12.23 10.70
N GLY A 29 2.06 -13.32 11.11
CA GLY A 29 1.72 -13.56 12.51
C GLY A 29 0.64 -12.61 13.05
N GLU A 30 0.69 -12.35 14.34
CA GLU A 30 -0.27 -11.50 15.06
C GLU A 30 0.37 -10.15 15.46
N PRO A 31 -0.40 -9.07 15.63
CA PRO A 31 0.12 -7.74 15.98
C PRO A 31 1.06 -7.72 17.20
N LYS A 32 0.80 -8.58 18.20
CA LYS A 32 1.59 -8.64 19.43
C LYS A 32 2.95 -9.34 19.28
N SER A 33 3.10 -10.24 18.30
CA SER A 33 4.30 -11.07 18.13
C SER A 33 5.02 -10.87 16.80
N MET A 34 4.38 -10.25 15.81
CA MET A 34 4.84 -10.14 14.42
C MET A 34 6.24 -9.53 14.23
N GLN A 35 6.74 -8.74 15.18
CA GLN A 35 8.05 -8.07 15.07
C GLN A 35 9.19 -8.81 15.78
N ARG A 36 8.95 -9.97 16.43
CA ARG A 36 9.98 -10.66 17.22
C ARG A 36 11.08 -11.25 16.35
N ASP A 37 10.71 -11.96 15.27
CA ASP A 37 11.68 -12.53 14.32
C ASP A 37 11.00 -12.84 12.96
N PRO A 38 10.57 -11.83 12.20
CA PRO A 38 9.93 -12.09 10.92
C PRO A 38 10.96 -12.62 9.90
N ARG A 39 10.66 -13.78 9.30
CA ARG A 39 11.52 -14.45 8.31
C ARG A 39 10.74 -14.64 7.01
N TYR A 40 11.43 -14.42 5.90
CA TYR A 40 10.96 -14.64 4.54
C TYR A 40 12.14 -15.12 3.71
N ASP A 41 11.92 -16.06 2.85
CA ASP A 41 12.90 -16.46 1.82
C ASP A 41 12.80 -15.51 0.62
N ASP A 42 11.58 -15.23 0.16
CA ASP A 42 11.26 -14.21 -0.84
C ASP A 42 10.07 -13.37 -0.36
N VAL A 43 10.33 -12.25 0.31
CA VAL A 43 9.27 -11.42 0.88
C VAL A 43 8.30 -10.86 -0.17
N VAL A 44 8.74 -10.62 -1.39
CA VAL A 44 7.88 -10.08 -2.46
C VAL A 44 6.98 -11.19 -2.99
N GLY A 45 7.54 -12.36 -3.29
CA GLY A 45 6.81 -13.54 -3.73
C GLY A 45 5.81 -14.01 -2.69
N ASP A 46 6.22 -14.13 -1.43
CA ASP A 46 5.37 -14.59 -0.32
C ASP A 46 4.18 -13.64 -0.10
N VAL A 47 4.43 -12.33 -0.08
CA VAL A 47 3.36 -11.33 0.08
C VAL A 47 2.43 -11.31 -1.13
N ARG A 48 2.96 -11.46 -2.35
CA ARG A 48 2.15 -11.52 -3.57
C ARG A 48 1.25 -12.76 -3.56
N ALA A 49 1.80 -13.93 -3.22
CA ALA A 49 1.03 -15.18 -3.13
C ALA A 49 -0.09 -15.08 -2.08
N PHE A 50 0.21 -14.57 -0.89
CA PHE A 50 -0.79 -14.32 0.15
C PHE A 50 -1.92 -13.40 -0.34
N LEU A 51 -1.57 -12.27 -0.95
CA LEU A 51 -2.57 -11.31 -1.43
C LEU A 51 -3.42 -11.88 -2.57
N ALA A 52 -2.85 -12.73 -3.43
CA ALA A 52 -3.59 -13.46 -4.46
C ALA A 52 -4.64 -14.41 -3.83
N GLU A 53 -4.24 -15.22 -2.87
CA GLU A 53 -5.16 -16.10 -2.12
C GLU A 53 -6.28 -15.31 -1.44
N ARG A 54 -5.96 -14.19 -0.79
CA ARG A 54 -6.97 -13.36 -0.10
C ARG A 54 -7.90 -12.65 -1.08
N LEU A 55 -7.39 -12.27 -2.26
CA LEU A 55 -8.22 -11.73 -3.35
C LEU A 55 -9.25 -12.77 -3.82
N GLU A 56 -8.82 -14.01 -4.05
CA GLU A 56 -9.71 -15.11 -4.42
C GLU A 56 -10.78 -15.35 -3.34
N ALA A 57 -10.38 -15.36 -2.06
CA ALA A 57 -11.32 -15.51 -0.95
C ALA A 57 -12.35 -14.36 -0.87
N ALA A 58 -11.93 -13.11 -1.12
CA ALA A 58 -12.85 -11.97 -1.13
C ALA A 58 -13.86 -12.07 -2.29
N VAL A 59 -13.40 -12.48 -3.47
CA VAL A 59 -14.26 -12.68 -4.64
C VAL A 59 -15.24 -13.83 -4.40
N ALA A 60 -14.78 -14.94 -3.83
CA ALA A 60 -15.63 -16.09 -3.46
C ALA A 60 -16.71 -15.70 -2.43
N ALA A 61 -16.40 -14.74 -1.54
CA ALA A 61 -17.39 -14.20 -0.58
C ALA A 61 -18.36 -13.16 -1.22
N GLY A 62 -18.23 -12.89 -2.53
CA GLY A 62 -19.12 -11.99 -3.28
C GLY A 62 -18.65 -10.55 -3.38
N VAL A 63 -17.44 -10.21 -2.92
CA VAL A 63 -16.88 -8.86 -3.11
C VAL A 63 -16.47 -8.70 -4.58
N PRO A 64 -17.02 -7.71 -5.33
CA PRO A 64 -16.61 -7.47 -6.71
C PRO A 64 -15.10 -7.20 -6.81
N PRO A 65 -14.37 -7.82 -7.75
CA PRO A 65 -12.91 -7.65 -7.86
C PRO A 65 -12.46 -6.19 -7.94
N GLU A 66 -13.22 -5.32 -8.60
CA GLU A 66 -12.94 -3.89 -8.75
C GLU A 66 -13.05 -3.11 -7.42
N ARG A 67 -13.64 -3.71 -6.38
CA ARG A 67 -13.74 -3.16 -5.03
C ARG A 67 -12.68 -3.68 -4.08
N VAL A 68 -11.76 -4.51 -4.57
CA VAL A 68 -10.64 -5.01 -3.78
C VAL A 68 -9.39 -4.18 -4.04
N ILE A 69 -8.73 -3.78 -2.96
CA ILE A 69 -7.46 -3.06 -2.92
C ILE A 69 -6.47 -3.94 -2.16
N VAL A 70 -5.22 -4.02 -2.60
CA VAL A 70 -4.17 -4.79 -1.93
C VAL A 70 -3.16 -3.88 -1.24
N ASP A 71 -2.71 -4.25 -0.02
CA ASP A 71 -1.69 -3.54 0.76
C ASP A 71 -0.60 -4.53 1.18
N PRO A 72 0.67 -4.33 0.80
CA PRO A 72 1.78 -5.20 1.21
C PRO A 72 2.05 -5.21 2.71
N GLY A 73 1.43 -4.33 3.48
CA GLY A 73 1.58 -4.28 4.93
C GLY A 73 2.99 -3.90 5.37
N ILE A 74 3.56 -2.83 4.80
CA ILE A 74 4.86 -2.30 5.20
C ILE A 74 4.90 -2.09 6.72
N GLY A 75 5.90 -2.68 7.39
CA GLY A 75 6.06 -2.57 8.84
C GLY A 75 5.24 -3.56 9.68
N PHE A 76 4.44 -4.42 9.07
CA PHE A 76 3.67 -5.46 9.76
C PHE A 76 4.34 -6.84 9.59
N GLY A 77 5.04 -7.31 10.63
CA GLY A 77 5.81 -8.55 10.59
C GLY A 77 6.95 -8.51 9.56
N LYS A 78 7.71 -7.41 9.52
CA LYS A 78 8.76 -7.19 8.51
C LYS A 78 9.98 -6.47 9.10
N ARG A 79 11.18 -6.94 8.76
CA ARG A 79 12.45 -6.24 9.03
C ARG A 79 12.62 -5.07 8.07
N GLN A 80 13.62 -4.21 8.33
CA GLN A 80 13.95 -3.07 7.45
C GLN A 80 14.19 -3.51 6.00
N ALA A 81 15.02 -4.53 5.78
CA ALA A 81 15.32 -5.04 4.44
C ALA A 81 14.06 -5.51 3.71
N HIS A 82 13.13 -6.21 4.41
CA HIS A 82 11.86 -6.67 3.84
C HIS A 82 10.98 -5.49 3.40
N ASN A 83 10.93 -4.41 4.18
CA ASN A 83 10.15 -3.22 3.83
C ASN A 83 10.71 -2.52 2.58
N VAL A 84 12.04 -2.43 2.46
CA VAL A 84 12.71 -1.86 1.28
C VAL A 84 12.48 -2.73 0.05
N ALA A 85 12.64 -4.06 0.18
CA ALA A 85 12.39 -5.00 -0.92
C ALA A 85 10.94 -4.93 -1.41
N LEU A 86 9.96 -4.84 -0.52
CA LEU A 86 8.54 -4.70 -0.90
C LEU A 86 8.24 -3.38 -1.61
N LEU A 87 8.87 -2.28 -1.22
CA LEU A 87 8.71 -1.01 -1.93
C LEU A 87 9.31 -1.07 -3.35
N ALA A 88 10.45 -1.74 -3.51
CA ALA A 88 11.03 -2.02 -4.83
C ALA A 88 10.19 -3.02 -5.64
N GLY A 89 9.51 -3.96 -4.95
CA GLY A 89 8.67 -5.01 -5.53
C GLY A 89 7.22 -4.61 -5.84
N ILE A 90 6.83 -3.34 -5.70
CA ILE A 90 5.47 -2.87 -6.05
C ILE A 90 5.03 -3.29 -7.46
N PRO A 91 5.91 -3.27 -8.51
CA PRO A 91 5.50 -3.74 -9.84
C PRO A 91 4.96 -5.18 -9.85
N ALA A 92 5.57 -6.10 -9.09
CA ALA A 92 5.09 -7.47 -8.98
C ALA A 92 3.72 -7.58 -8.30
N LEU A 93 3.42 -6.70 -7.33
CA LEU A 93 2.10 -6.67 -6.67
C LEU A 93 1.01 -6.12 -7.61
N ARG A 94 1.36 -5.23 -8.53
CA ARG A 94 0.43 -4.74 -9.57
C ARG A 94 -0.06 -5.83 -10.52
N GLU A 95 0.71 -6.88 -10.73
CA GLU A 95 0.32 -8.03 -11.55
C GLU A 95 -0.93 -8.74 -11.03
N LEU A 96 -1.30 -8.51 -9.76
CA LEU A 96 -2.59 -8.96 -9.22
C LEU A 96 -3.80 -8.24 -9.83
N GLY A 97 -3.56 -7.21 -10.67
CA GLY A 97 -4.60 -6.46 -11.36
C GLY A 97 -5.47 -5.60 -10.45
N ARG A 98 -5.04 -5.33 -9.22
CA ARG A 98 -5.77 -4.51 -8.24
C ARG A 98 -5.00 -3.25 -7.89
N PRO A 99 -5.69 -2.15 -7.47
CA PRO A 99 -5.02 -0.99 -6.91
C PRO A 99 -4.13 -1.40 -5.72
N VAL A 100 -2.91 -0.87 -5.69
CA VAL A 100 -1.98 -1.10 -4.58
C VAL A 100 -2.00 0.10 -3.64
N LEU A 101 -2.34 -0.15 -2.36
CA LEU A 101 -2.24 0.83 -1.29
C LEU A 101 -0.91 0.68 -0.57
N VAL A 102 -0.26 1.79 -0.26
CA VAL A 102 0.99 1.83 0.49
C VAL A 102 0.89 2.76 1.69
N GLY A 103 1.10 2.21 2.89
CA GLY A 103 1.15 2.96 4.15
C GLY A 103 2.54 2.95 4.76
N VAL A 104 3.41 3.91 4.42
CA VAL A 104 4.80 4.01 4.91
C VAL A 104 5.03 5.14 5.90
N SER A 105 4.04 6.03 6.04
CA SER A 105 4.20 7.31 6.74
C SER A 105 4.71 7.16 8.18
N ARG A 106 5.84 7.82 8.46
CA ARG A 106 6.51 7.91 9.77
C ARG A 106 6.96 6.56 10.36
N LYS A 107 7.00 5.46 9.55
CA LYS A 107 7.33 4.12 10.04
C LYS A 107 8.80 4.00 10.46
N ARG A 108 9.06 3.07 11.41
CA ARG A 108 10.37 2.90 12.06
C ARG A 108 11.51 2.63 11.08
N PHE A 109 11.28 1.87 10.00
CA PHE A 109 12.31 1.56 9.03
C PHE A 109 12.85 2.82 8.32
N LEU A 110 12.01 3.85 8.13
CA LEU A 110 12.45 5.15 7.59
C LEU A 110 13.40 5.86 8.58
N GLY A 111 13.06 5.81 9.88
CA GLY A 111 13.94 6.34 10.92
C GLY A 111 15.30 5.63 10.93
N ALA A 112 15.30 4.30 10.85
CA ALA A 112 16.54 3.51 10.79
C ALA A 112 17.40 3.82 9.56
N LEU A 113 16.78 4.14 8.40
CA LEU A 113 17.50 4.53 7.18
C LEU A 113 18.06 5.96 7.23
N THR A 114 17.39 6.86 7.95
CA THR A 114 17.70 8.30 7.92
C THR A 114 18.34 8.83 9.20
N GLY A 115 18.51 7.98 10.21
CA GLY A 115 18.97 8.39 11.54
C GLY A 115 17.96 9.29 12.29
N ARG A 116 16.64 9.15 12.00
CA ARG A 116 15.59 9.96 12.63
C ARG A 116 14.75 9.13 13.60
N ASP A 117 14.98 9.28 14.90
CA ASP A 117 14.23 8.57 15.93
C ASP A 117 12.83 9.13 16.11
N ASP A 118 12.67 10.46 16.05
CA ASP A 118 11.36 11.10 16.10
C ASP A 118 10.52 10.77 14.86
N PRO A 119 9.34 10.16 15.02
CA PRO A 119 8.42 9.90 13.90
C PRO A 119 8.03 11.16 13.10
N ALA A 120 7.90 12.31 13.76
CA ALA A 120 7.56 13.58 13.10
C ALA A 120 8.68 14.05 12.15
N ALA A 121 9.95 13.75 12.46
CA ALA A 121 11.09 14.08 11.63
C ALA A 121 11.27 13.21 10.38
N ARG A 122 10.41 12.20 10.16
CA ARG A 122 10.49 11.23 9.03
C ARG A 122 9.72 11.69 7.79
N GLY A 123 9.31 12.95 7.70
CA GLY A 123 8.50 13.47 6.59
C GLY A 123 9.17 13.28 5.22
N ALA A 124 10.43 13.73 5.07
CA ALA A 124 11.17 13.58 3.82
C ALA A 124 11.34 12.10 3.39
N GLY A 125 11.66 11.20 4.34
CA GLY A 125 11.73 9.77 4.08
C GLY A 125 10.37 9.17 3.67
N THR A 126 9.28 9.68 4.25
CA THR A 126 7.92 9.29 3.86
C THR A 126 7.63 9.66 2.41
N LEU A 127 7.93 10.91 2.01
CA LEU A 127 7.73 11.37 0.63
C LEU A 127 8.56 10.56 -0.36
N ALA A 128 9.84 10.35 -0.06
CA ALA A 128 10.73 9.55 -0.91
C ALA A 128 10.21 8.13 -1.13
N ALA A 129 9.79 7.45 -0.06
CA ALA A 129 9.23 6.10 -0.14
C ALA A 129 7.88 6.07 -0.90
N CYS A 130 7.01 7.06 -0.71
CA CYS A 130 5.76 7.17 -1.47
C CYS A 130 6.01 7.42 -2.97
N LEU A 131 6.96 8.29 -3.32
CA LEU A 131 7.32 8.56 -4.72
C LEU A 131 7.95 7.32 -5.39
N ALA A 132 8.79 6.57 -4.69
CA ALA A 132 9.33 5.31 -5.19
C ALA A 132 8.23 4.28 -5.44
N ALA A 133 7.31 4.11 -4.48
CA ALA A 133 6.15 3.23 -4.63
C ALA A 133 5.23 3.67 -5.78
N TRP A 134 4.97 4.98 -5.93
CA TRP A 134 4.20 5.54 -7.05
C TRP A 134 4.83 5.20 -8.40
N ARG A 135 6.14 5.34 -8.54
CA ARG A 135 6.87 4.93 -9.76
C ARG A 135 6.74 3.44 -10.03
N GLY A 136 6.70 2.61 -8.99
CA GLY A 136 6.40 1.18 -9.08
C GLY A 136 4.95 0.87 -9.43
N GLY A 137 4.06 1.87 -9.36
CA GLY A 137 2.64 1.77 -9.72
C GLY A 137 1.67 1.64 -8.56
N ALA A 138 2.06 1.97 -7.33
CA ALA A 138 1.11 2.19 -6.25
C ALA A 138 0.21 3.39 -6.57
N THR A 139 -1.08 3.27 -6.25
CA THR A 139 -2.09 4.27 -6.61
C THR A 139 -2.75 4.93 -5.41
N ILE A 140 -2.68 4.29 -4.24
CA ILE A 140 -3.31 4.76 -3.00
C ILE A 140 -2.24 4.89 -1.92
N PHE A 141 -2.25 6.00 -1.21
CA PHE A 141 -1.27 6.27 -0.15
C PHE A 141 -1.98 6.66 1.14
N ARG A 142 -1.64 5.97 2.23
CA ARG A 142 -2.12 6.32 3.56
C ARG A 142 -1.01 7.03 4.32
N VAL A 143 -1.19 8.34 4.55
CA VAL A 143 -0.19 9.22 5.18
C VAL A 143 -0.80 10.08 6.28
N HIS A 144 0.04 10.58 7.20
CA HIS A 144 -0.37 11.54 8.23
C HIS A 144 -0.56 12.94 7.66
N GLU A 145 0.25 13.33 6.68
CA GLU A 145 0.23 14.67 6.07
C GLU A 145 -0.05 14.51 4.58
N VAL A 146 -1.28 14.84 4.19
CA VAL A 146 -1.76 14.62 2.81
C VAL A 146 -1.21 15.69 1.87
N ALA A 147 -1.23 16.98 2.27
CA ALA A 147 -0.85 18.07 1.39
C ALA A 147 0.59 17.96 0.87
N PRO A 148 1.64 17.74 1.70
CA PRO A 148 3.00 17.58 1.19
C PRO A 148 3.17 16.44 0.20
N LEU A 149 2.42 15.32 0.38
CA LEU A 149 2.48 14.21 -0.56
C LEU A 149 1.73 14.53 -1.86
N ALA A 150 0.59 15.21 -1.78
CA ALA A 150 -0.17 15.64 -2.96
C ALA A 150 0.68 16.55 -3.86
N ASP A 151 1.38 17.52 -3.26
CA ASP A 151 2.29 18.42 -3.96
C ASP A 151 3.46 17.65 -4.60
N ALA A 152 4.09 16.75 -3.85
CA ALA A 152 5.18 15.92 -4.35
C ALA A 152 4.76 15.03 -5.53
N LEU A 153 3.57 14.44 -5.47
CA LEU A 153 3.01 13.64 -6.55
C LEU A 153 2.63 14.49 -7.77
N ALA A 154 2.13 15.71 -7.58
CA ALA A 154 1.83 16.64 -8.67
C ALA A 154 3.10 16.98 -9.46
N VAL A 155 4.17 17.33 -8.77
CA VAL A 155 5.48 17.60 -9.39
C VAL A 155 6.04 16.37 -10.09
N ALA A 156 6.00 15.19 -9.43
CA ALA A 156 6.51 13.96 -10.01
C ALA A 156 5.76 13.54 -11.29
N ARG A 157 4.43 13.75 -11.34
CA ARG A 157 3.60 13.50 -12.53
C ARG A 157 3.95 14.45 -13.68
N ALA A 158 4.13 15.73 -13.38
CA ALA A 158 4.52 16.73 -14.38
C ALA A 158 5.87 16.39 -15.03
N ILE A 159 6.88 15.99 -14.22
CA ILE A 159 8.19 15.55 -14.70
C ILE A 159 8.07 14.29 -15.57
N ALA A 160 7.30 13.29 -15.13
CA ALA A 160 7.09 12.06 -15.86
C ALA A 160 6.39 12.29 -17.22
N GLY A 161 5.40 13.20 -17.25
CA GLY A 161 4.71 13.59 -18.48
C GLY A 161 5.62 14.28 -19.49
N ALA A 162 6.51 15.18 -19.01
CA ALA A 162 7.46 15.86 -19.86
C ALA A 162 8.55 14.92 -20.45
N ALA A 163 8.87 13.83 -19.76
CA ALA A 163 9.83 12.83 -20.24
C ALA A 163 9.25 11.87 -21.29
N GLY A 164 7.99 12.04 -21.72
CA GLY A 164 7.32 11.14 -22.69
C GLY A 164 7.10 9.72 -22.16
N SER A 165 7.37 9.46 -20.88
CA SER A 165 7.15 8.20 -20.21
C SER A 165 5.73 8.23 -19.62
N ALA A 166 4.74 7.64 -20.34
CA ALA A 166 3.44 7.40 -19.76
C ALA A 166 3.63 6.59 -18.47
N ALA A 167 3.40 7.20 -17.31
CA ALA A 167 3.29 6.48 -16.06
C ALA A 167 2.13 5.48 -16.24
N PRO A 168 2.35 4.16 -16.10
CA PRO A 168 1.31 3.18 -16.37
C PRO A 168 0.18 3.39 -15.38
N GLY A 169 -0.99 3.83 -15.87
CA GLY A 169 -2.29 3.64 -15.28
C GLY A 169 -2.65 4.45 -14.05
N ALA A 170 -2.53 5.78 -14.10
CA ALA A 170 -3.38 6.61 -13.23
C ALA A 170 -4.70 6.89 -13.97
N PRO A 171 -5.87 6.50 -13.42
CA PRO A 171 -7.13 7.02 -13.96
C PRO A 171 -7.09 8.56 -13.83
N ALA A 172 -7.51 9.25 -14.90
CA ALA A 172 -7.66 10.70 -14.90
C ALA A 172 -8.64 11.07 -13.78
N VAL A 173 -8.13 11.63 -12.71
CA VAL A 173 -8.98 12.30 -11.73
C VAL A 173 -9.35 13.63 -12.33
N SER A 174 -10.56 13.73 -12.86
CA SER A 174 -11.14 15.02 -13.25
C SER A 174 -11.10 15.95 -12.03
N PRO A 175 -10.64 17.20 -12.18
CA PRO A 175 -10.69 18.16 -11.09
C PRO A 175 -12.15 18.40 -10.74
N GLY A 176 -12.61 17.85 -9.65
CA GLY A 176 -13.92 18.11 -9.10
C GLY A 176 -14.05 19.61 -8.86
N ARG A 177 -15.04 20.23 -9.47
CA ARG A 177 -15.41 21.62 -9.23
C ARG A 177 -15.57 21.82 -7.72
N GLY A 178 -14.73 22.70 -7.15
CA GLY A 178 -14.73 23.01 -5.75
C GLY A 178 -16.12 23.40 -5.27
N ARG A 179 -16.67 22.59 -4.39
CA ARG A 179 -17.76 23.07 -3.52
C ARG A 179 -17.10 23.86 -2.40
N ARG A 180 -17.38 25.14 -2.35
CA ARG A 180 -17.05 26.00 -1.19
C ARG A 180 -17.92 25.50 -0.03
N TRP A 181 -17.29 25.20 1.09
CA TRP A 181 -17.93 25.03 2.41
C TRP A 181 -17.95 26.39 3.10
#